data_c7f4b795c5552f08700b8a95f60cea8b
#
_entry.id   c7f4b795c5552f08700b8a95f60cea8b
#
_cell.length_a   1.000
_cell.length_b   1.000
_cell.length_c   1.000
_cell.angle_alpha   90.00
_cell.angle_beta   90.00
_cell.angle_gamma   90.00
#
_symmetry.space_group_name_H-M   'P 1'
#
loop_
_entity.id
_entity.type
_entity.pdbx_description
1 polymer ?
#
loop_
_entity_poly.entity_id
_entity_poly.type
_entity_poly.pdbx_seq_one_letter_code
_entity_poly.pdbx_strand_id
1 'polypeptide(L)'
;MKKEEIIKYVKEHATSTILSFPDRGSSWGSSSYRGNFSGWIPASIIVRYGCKSVSEIFAGGGTTSDVCRDLEIPYCGIDLNPNPVRPDISVMDILDYTKDLPDGFYQSDLQILHPPYPGINDIHYSNHMWKGDSRSISADIQ
;
A
#
# COMPACT_ATOMS: atom_id res chain seq x y z
N MET A 1 6.17 -15.10 -2.73
CA MET A 1 6.39 -15.51 -4.15
C MET A 1 7.86 -15.31 -4.48
N LYS A 2 8.43 -16.07 -5.42
CA LYS A 2 9.83 -15.83 -5.81
C LYS A 2 9.94 -14.63 -6.75
N LYS A 3 10.99 -13.85 -6.61
CA LYS A 3 11.25 -12.64 -7.39
C LYS A 3 11.20 -12.89 -8.90
N GLU A 4 11.83 -13.97 -9.36
CA GLU A 4 11.89 -14.34 -10.78
C GLU A 4 10.49 -14.64 -11.34
N GLU A 5 9.63 -15.26 -10.55
CA GLU A 5 8.25 -15.58 -10.93
C GLU A 5 7.42 -14.30 -11.07
N ILE A 6 7.60 -13.34 -10.16
CA ILE A 6 6.94 -12.04 -10.23
C ILE A 6 7.37 -11.29 -11.50
N ILE A 7 8.68 -11.22 -11.74
CA ILE A 7 9.23 -10.53 -12.92
C ILE A 7 8.72 -11.17 -14.21
N LYS A 8 8.72 -12.49 -14.29
CA LYS A 8 8.20 -13.22 -15.45
C LYS A 8 6.72 -12.91 -15.69
N TYR A 9 5.90 -13.05 -14.66
CA TYR A 9 4.47 -12.79 -14.74
C TYR A 9 4.17 -11.36 -15.20
N VAL A 10 4.85 -10.37 -14.62
CA VAL A 10 4.67 -8.97 -15.01
C VAL A 10 5.04 -8.74 -16.48
N LYS A 11 6.14 -9.32 -16.96
CA LYS A 11 6.55 -9.20 -18.37
C LYS A 11 5.55 -9.82 -19.34
N GLU A 12 4.87 -10.87 -18.93
CA GLU A 12 3.88 -11.56 -19.76
C GLU A 12 2.51 -10.89 -19.73
N HIS A 13 2.08 -10.29 -18.61
CA HIS A 13 0.70 -9.84 -18.39
C HIS A 13 0.54 -8.31 -18.27
N ALA A 14 1.59 -7.58 -17.92
CA ALA A 14 1.53 -6.12 -17.77
C ALA A 14 2.15 -5.40 -19.00
N THR A 15 1.68 -5.69 -20.19
CA THR A 15 2.28 -5.24 -21.46
C THR A 15 1.74 -3.89 -21.94
N SER A 16 0.68 -3.35 -21.31
CA SER A 16 0.06 -2.08 -21.69
C SER A 16 -0.01 -1.11 -20.50
N THR A 17 -0.58 0.06 -20.72
CA THR A 17 -0.90 1.02 -19.65
C THR A 17 -2.18 0.67 -18.90
N ILE A 18 -2.99 -0.24 -19.45
CA ILE A 18 -4.17 -0.77 -18.79
C ILE A 18 -3.74 -2.05 -18.07
N LEU A 19 -3.87 -2.06 -16.74
CA LEU A 19 -3.54 -3.19 -15.88
C LEU A 19 -4.83 -3.85 -15.41
N SER A 20 -5.02 -5.11 -15.79
CA SER A 20 -6.15 -5.93 -15.34
C SER A 20 -5.64 -7.32 -14.99
N PHE A 21 -5.88 -7.73 -13.75
CA PHE A 21 -5.41 -9.01 -13.25
C PHE A 21 -6.59 -9.84 -12.75
N PRO A 22 -6.61 -11.16 -13.00
CA PRO A 22 -7.71 -12.04 -12.60
C PRO A 22 -7.75 -12.26 -11.08
N ASP A 23 -6.63 -12.03 -10.39
CA ASP A 23 -6.51 -12.20 -8.95
C ASP A 23 -5.74 -11.03 -8.32
N ARG A 24 -5.75 -11.00 -6.99
CA ARG A 24 -5.10 -9.94 -6.21
C ARG A 24 -3.64 -10.25 -5.84
N GLY A 25 -3.12 -11.41 -6.24
CA GLY A 25 -1.89 -11.93 -5.70
C GLY A 25 -2.14 -12.52 -4.30
N SER A 26 -2.46 -13.80 -4.22
CA SER A 26 -2.98 -14.46 -3.01
C SER A 26 -2.04 -14.44 -1.79
N SER A 27 -0.75 -14.18 -2.00
CA SER A 27 0.27 -14.10 -0.95
C SER A 27 0.53 -12.69 -0.42
N TRP A 28 -0.17 -11.66 -0.92
CA TRP A 28 0.10 -10.26 -0.60
C TRP A 28 -1.08 -9.58 0.07
N GLY A 29 -0.76 -8.81 1.09
CA GLY A 29 -1.72 -8.06 1.88
C GLY A 29 -2.48 -8.90 2.90
N SER A 30 -3.14 -8.23 3.82
CA SER A 30 -3.99 -8.87 4.82
C SER A 30 -5.39 -9.11 4.27
N SER A 31 -5.86 -10.36 4.28
CA SER A 31 -7.22 -10.72 3.84
C SER A 31 -8.32 -10.13 4.75
N SER A 32 -7.97 -9.81 5.98
CA SER A 32 -8.87 -9.18 6.94
C SER A 32 -9.04 -7.66 6.73
N TYR A 33 -8.16 -7.05 5.96
CA TYR A 33 -8.20 -5.61 5.67
C TYR A 33 -9.03 -5.35 4.42
N ARG A 34 -10.09 -4.54 4.57
CA ARG A 34 -10.93 -4.12 3.43
C ARG A 34 -10.27 -2.97 2.67
N GLY A 35 -10.46 -2.92 1.36
CA GLY A 35 -9.91 -1.86 0.52
C GLY A 35 -8.51 -2.14 -0.03
N ASN A 36 -7.98 -3.35 0.13
CA ASN A 36 -6.72 -3.73 -0.51
C ASN A 36 -6.88 -3.75 -2.04
N PHE A 37 -5.90 -3.18 -2.73
CA PHE A 37 -5.75 -3.35 -4.16
C PHE A 37 -4.93 -4.60 -4.51
N SER A 38 -4.90 -4.95 -5.79
CA SER A 38 -4.10 -6.07 -6.25
C SER A 38 -2.59 -5.81 -6.12
N GLY A 39 -1.85 -6.72 -5.53
CA GLY A 39 -0.38 -6.64 -5.44
C GLY A 39 0.31 -6.64 -6.80
N TRP A 40 -0.37 -7.11 -7.84
CA TRP A 40 0.15 -7.04 -9.20
C TRP A 40 0.28 -5.61 -9.73
N ILE A 41 -0.47 -4.64 -9.18
CA ILE A 41 -0.36 -3.23 -9.57
C ILE A 41 1.00 -2.66 -9.17
N PRO A 42 1.39 -2.63 -7.88
CA PRO A 42 2.72 -2.16 -7.49
C PRO A 42 3.84 -3.02 -8.10
N ALA A 43 3.68 -4.34 -8.16
CA ALA A 43 4.66 -5.22 -8.79
C ALA A 43 4.93 -4.83 -10.26
N SER A 44 3.87 -4.54 -11.02
CA SER A 44 3.99 -4.12 -12.43
C SER A 44 4.73 -2.80 -12.57
N ILE A 45 4.43 -1.82 -11.74
CA ILE A 45 5.09 -0.50 -11.79
C ILE A 45 6.57 -0.66 -11.44
N ILE A 46 6.86 -1.34 -10.33
CA ILE A 46 8.22 -1.57 -9.84
C ILE A 46 9.07 -2.27 -10.91
N VAL A 47 8.58 -3.36 -11.48
CA VAL A 47 9.34 -4.15 -12.46
C VAL A 47 9.50 -3.39 -13.78
N ARG A 48 8.45 -2.73 -14.27
CA ARG A 48 8.49 -2.01 -15.56
C ARG A 48 9.42 -0.81 -15.54
N TYR A 49 9.45 -0.08 -14.43
CA TYR A 49 10.27 1.13 -14.29
C TYR A 49 11.60 0.88 -13.58
N GLY A 50 11.86 -0.35 -13.14
CA GLY A 50 13.09 -0.72 -12.46
C GLY A 50 13.31 0.01 -11.14
N CYS A 51 12.21 0.28 -10.40
CA CYS A 51 12.28 0.97 -9.12
C CYS A 51 13.07 0.15 -8.10
N LYS A 52 13.96 0.80 -7.36
CA LYS A 52 14.84 0.17 -6.37
C LYS A 52 14.40 0.43 -4.94
N SER A 53 13.44 1.30 -4.73
CA SER A 53 12.88 1.63 -3.42
C SER A 53 11.46 2.16 -3.57
N VAL A 54 10.62 1.90 -2.57
CA VAL A 54 9.21 2.32 -2.55
C VAL A 54 8.85 2.94 -1.21
N SER A 55 8.10 4.02 -1.25
CA SER A 55 7.39 4.54 -0.09
C SER A 55 5.89 4.59 -0.36
N GLU A 56 5.09 4.50 0.71
CA GLU A 56 3.64 4.46 0.61
C GLU A 56 2.97 5.22 1.74
N ILE A 57 2.00 6.05 1.37
CA ILE A 57 1.05 6.65 2.31
C ILE A 57 -0.24 5.85 2.24
N PHE A 58 -0.87 5.61 3.39
CA PHE A 58 -2.06 4.76 3.54
C PHE A 58 -1.76 3.27 3.26
N ALA A 59 -0.72 2.75 3.91
CA ALA A 59 -0.20 1.39 3.68
C ALA A 59 -1.20 0.26 4.00
N GLY A 60 -2.21 0.55 4.84
CA GLY A 60 -3.37 -0.32 5.09
C GLY A 60 -3.04 -1.78 5.34
N GLY A 61 -3.47 -2.65 4.45
CA GLY A 61 -3.29 -4.10 4.55
C GLY A 61 -1.89 -4.63 4.25
N GLY A 62 -0.92 -3.75 3.95
CA GLY A 62 0.48 -4.13 3.74
C GLY A 62 0.77 -4.81 2.40
N THR A 63 -0.10 -4.62 1.42
CA THR A 63 0.06 -5.27 0.10
C THR A 63 1.38 -4.87 -0.58
N THR A 64 1.70 -3.58 -0.60
CA THR A 64 2.94 -3.08 -1.21
C THR A 64 4.18 -3.53 -0.44
N SER A 65 4.12 -3.54 0.90
CA SER A 65 5.18 -4.08 1.76
C SER A 65 5.53 -5.51 1.37
N ASP A 66 4.51 -6.38 1.27
CA ASP A 66 4.71 -7.78 0.89
C ASP A 66 5.29 -7.94 -0.52
N VAL A 67 4.84 -7.13 -1.49
CA VAL A 67 5.40 -7.11 -2.85
C VAL A 67 6.87 -6.70 -2.84
N CYS A 68 7.22 -5.64 -2.11
CA CYS A 68 8.59 -5.16 -2.00
C CYS A 68 9.50 -6.19 -1.34
N ARG A 69 9.02 -6.86 -0.28
CA ARG A 69 9.73 -7.97 0.36
C ARG A 69 10.03 -9.09 -0.64
N ASP A 70 9.04 -9.52 -1.41
CA ASP A 70 9.20 -10.61 -2.38
C ASP A 70 10.07 -10.21 -3.59
N LEU A 71 10.13 -8.91 -3.92
CA LEU A 71 11.02 -8.34 -4.94
C LEU A 71 12.41 -7.98 -4.38
N GLU A 72 12.63 -8.11 -3.06
CA GLU A 72 13.88 -7.79 -2.38
C GLU A 72 14.30 -6.33 -2.54
N ILE A 73 13.35 -5.40 -2.41
CA ILE A 73 13.61 -3.96 -2.47
C ILE A 73 13.17 -3.27 -1.18
N PRO A 74 13.86 -2.18 -0.78
CA PRO A 74 13.48 -1.38 0.38
C PRO A 74 12.08 -0.80 0.26
N TYR A 75 11.34 -0.84 1.37
CA TYR A 75 10.02 -0.27 1.50
C TYR A 75 9.90 0.54 2.79
N CYS A 76 9.15 1.63 2.73
CA CYS A 76 8.81 2.46 3.87
C CYS A 76 7.35 2.89 3.77
N GLY A 77 6.50 2.36 4.62
CA GLY A 77 5.07 2.69 4.67
C GLY A 77 4.71 3.54 5.88
N ILE A 78 3.67 4.35 5.73
CA ILE A 78 2.99 5.00 6.86
C ILE A 78 1.49 4.73 6.80
N ASP A 79 0.91 4.58 7.98
CA ASP A 79 -0.53 4.41 8.15
C ASP A 79 -0.98 5.00 9.48
N LEU A 80 -2.23 5.40 9.55
CA LEU A 80 -2.81 5.93 10.77
C LEU A 80 -3.18 4.81 11.77
N ASN A 81 -3.27 3.56 11.31
CA ASN A 81 -3.61 2.41 12.14
C ASN A 81 -2.58 2.22 13.26
N PRO A 82 -2.96 2.31 14.54
CA PRO A 82 -2.04 2.14 15.67
C PRO A 82 -1.45 0.73 15.78
N ASN A 83 -2.02 -0.23 15.05
CA ASN A 83 -1.55 -1.60 14.99
C ASN A 83 -1.23 -1.97 13.54
N PRO A 84 -0.10 -1.51 13.00
CA PRO A 84 0.26 -1.75 11.61
C PRO A 84 0.42 -3.25 11.34
N VAL A 85 -0.02 -3.67 10.18
CA VAL A 85 -0.04 -5.09 9.79
C VAL A 85 1.33 -5.63 9.40
N ARG A 86 2.32 -4.74 9.21
CA ARG A 86 3.71 -5.09 8.87
C ARG A 86 4.68 -4.20 9.63
N PRO A 87 5.87 -4.70 9.97
CA PRO A 87 6.85 -3.99 10.80
C PRO A 87 7.50 -2.78 10.10
N ASP A 88 7.45 -2.74 8.78
CA ASP A 88 7.98 -1.65 7.94
C ASP A 88 6.93 -0.58 7.63
N ILE A 89 5.80 -0.61 8.34
CA ILE A 89 4.77 0.42 8.32
C ILE A 89 4.83 1.18 9.64
N SER A 90 5.17 2.47 9.58
CA SER A 90 5.19 3.36 10.73
C SER A 90 3.80 3.94 11.01
N VAL A 91 3.45 4.03 12.29
CA VAL A 91 2.19 4.68 12.71
C VAL A 91 2.38 6.20 12.62
N MET A 92 1.64 6.84 11.74
CA MET A 92 1.74 8.28 11.54
C MET A 92 0.45 8.87 11.00
N ASP A 93 0.05 10.00 11.54
CA ASP A 93 -0.95 10.87 10.93
C ASP A 93 -0.26 11.78 9.92
N ILE A 94 -0.55 11.59 8.63
CA ILE A 94 0.05 12.41 7.56
C ILE A 94 -0.34 13.89 7.65
N LEU A 95 -1.40 14.23 8.39
CA LEU A 95 -1.81 15.61 8.63
C LEU A 95 -1.12 16.24 9.81
N ASP A 96 -0.33 15.48 10.57
CA ASP A 96 0.47 16.01 11.68
C ASP A 96 1.79 16.58 11.17
N TYR A 97 1.77 17.84 10.80
CA TYR A 97 2.95 18.58 10.28
C TYR A 97 4.06 18.78 11.30
N THR A 98 3.87 18.37 12.54
CA THR A 98 4.89 18.48 13.60
C THR A 98 5.88 17.32 13.59
N LYS A 99 5.60 16.29 12.82
CA LYS A 99 6.41 15.07 12.70
C LYS A 99 7.06 14.97 11.34
N ASP A 100 8.32 14.59 11.37
CA ASP A 100 9.05 14.25 10.14
C ASP A 100 8.60 12.88 9.61
N LEU A 101 8.55 12.75 8.31
CA LEU A 101 8.37 11.46 7.66
C LEU A 101 9.56 10.54 7.96
N PRO A 102 9.37 9.22 7.97
CA PRO A 102 10.47 8.28 8.18
C PRO A 102 11.63 8.53 7.21
N ASP A 103 12.85 8.27 7.71
CA ASP A 103 14.07 8.40 6.91
C ASP A 103 13.96 7.64 5.58
N GLY A 104 14.42 8.28 4.51
CA GLY A 104 14.36 7.68 3.18
C GLY A 104 13.03 7.78 2.44
N PHE A 105 11.97 8.27 3.11
CA PHE A 105 10.64 8.34 2.49
C PHE A 105 10.63 9.17 1.19
N TYR A 106 11.25 10.35 1.22
CA TYR A 106 11.31 11.24 0.06
C TYR A 106 12.32 10.83 -1.02
N GLN A 107 13.28 9.97 -0.69
CA GLN A 107 14.32 9.50 -1.62
C GLN A 107 13.93 8.20 -2.35
N SER A 108 12.73 7.68 -2.10
CA SER A 108 12.27 6.48 -2.81
C SER A 108 12.03 6.77 -4.30
N ASP A 109 12.34 5.78 -5.15
CA ASP A 109 12.13 5.87 -6.60
C ASP A 109 10.65 5.89 -6.96
N LEU A 110 9.80 5.28 -6.13
CA LEU A 110 8.36 5.19 -6.32
C LEU A 110 7.64 5.56 -5.03
N GLN A 111 6.69 6.49 -5.14
CA GLN A 111 5.75 6.80 -4.07
C GLN A 111 4.34 6.34 -4.46
N ILE A 112 3.71 5.57 -3.58
CA ILE A 112 2.36 5.07 -3.77
C ILE A 112 1.43 5.80 -2.81
N LEU A 113 0.32 6.32 -3.36
CA LEU A 113 -0.74 6.95 -2.62
C LEU A 113 -2.06 6.29 -3.00
N HIS A 114 -2.65 5.58 -2.06
CA HIS A 114 -3.96 4.95 -2.22
C HIS A 114 -4.87 5.36 -1.07
N PRO A 115 -5.38 6.60 -1.10
CA PRO A 115 -6.18 7.13 0.00
C PRO A 115 -7.52 6.39 0.13
N PRO A 116 -8.13 6.42 1.32
CA PRO A 116 -9.48 5.92 1.53
C PRO A 116 -10.47 6.60 0.58
N TYR A 117 -11.43 5.84 0.06
CA TYR A 117 -12.45 6.39 -0.83
C TYR A 117 -13.54 7.11 -0.04
N PRO A 118 -13.88 8.37 -0.38
CA PRO A 118 -14.98 9.07 0.25
C PRO A 118 -16.33 8.42 -0.13
N GLY A 119 -17.27 8.43 0.81
CA GLY A 119 -18.65 8.02 0.54
C GLY A 119 -18.92 6.52 0.49
N ILE A 120 -17.96 5.67 0.83
CA ILE A 120 -18.22 4.23 1.02
C ILE A 120 -18.69 4.02 2.47
N ASN A 121 -20.00 4.07 2.67
CA ASN A 121 -20.62 4.08 4.00
C ASN A 121 -20.38 2.83 4.85
N ASP A 122 -20.02 1.70 4.23
CA ASP A 122 -19.86 0.41 4.93
C ASP A 122 -18.40 -0.02 5.11
N ILE A 123 -17.44 0.81 4.68
CA ILE A 123 -16.02 0.53 4.87
C ILE A 123 -15.47 1.50 5.90
N HIS A 124 -15.24 0.99 7.10
CA HIS A 124 -14.43 1.66 8.10
C HIS A 124 -12.97 1.33 7.84
N TYR A 125 -12.22 2.30 7.38
CA TYR A 125 -10.76 2.18 7.17
C TYR A 125 -9.99 2.15 8.48
N SER A 126 -10.59 2.69 9.56
CA SER A 126 -10.11 2.48 10.91
C SER A 126 -10.43 1.06 11.37
N ASN A 127 -9.43 0.34 11.87
CA ASN A 127 -9.60 -0.98 12.43
C ASN A 127 -10.67 -0.94 13.53
N HIS A 128 -11.54 -1.98 13.62
CA HIS A 128 -12.54 -2.12 14.67
C HIS A 128 -12.00 -2.02 16.10
N MET A 129 -10.69 -2.21 16.29
CA MET A 129 -10.02 -2.06 17.58
C MET A 129 -9.63 -0.61 17.89
N TRP A 130 -9.79 0.29 16.96
CA TRP A 130 -9.46 1.70 17.11
C TRP A 130 -10.74 2.51 17.31
N LYS A 131 -11.11 2.66 18.56
CA LYS A 131 -12.24 3.51 18.93
C LYS A 131 -11.78 4.95 18.96
N GLY A 132 -12.22 5.77 18.03
CA GLY A 132 -12.16 7.20 18.22
C GLY A 132 -11.70 8.06 17.07
N ASP A 133 -11.25 7.53 15.96
CA ASP A 133 -11.03 8.33 14.79
C ASP A 133 -11.96 7.92 13.67
N SER A 134 -13.12 8.54 13.67
CA SER A 134 -14.09 8.48 12.58
C SER A 134 -13.72 9.43 11.44
N ARG A 135 -12.46 9.75 11.26
CA ARG A 135 -11.99 10.38 10.02
C ARG A 135 -12.17 9.43 8.84
N SER A 136 -13.30 8.74 8.82
CA SER A 136 -13.89 8.32 7.59
C SER A 136 -14.19 9.61 6.84
N ILE A 137 -13.56 9.81 5.75
CA ILE A 137 -13.66 10.96 4.86
C ILE A 137 -15.11 11.35 4.52
N SER A 138 -16.08 10.50 4.79
CA SER A 138 -17.50 10.80 4.68
C SER A 138 -18.00 11.89 5.65
N ALA A 139 -17.28 12.17 6.73
CA ALA A 139 -17.69 13.23 7.66
C ALA A 139 -17.13 14.61 7.27
N ASP A 140 -16.09 14.68 6.47
CA ASP A 140 -15.36 15.91 6.17
C ASP A 140 -15.76 16.57 4.82
N ILE A 141 -16.68 15.95 4.08
CA ILE A 141 -17.15 16.46 2.78
C ILE A 141 -18.58 17.08 2.90
N GLN A 142 -19.02 17.42 4.10
CA GLN A 142 -20.27 18.19 4.26
C GLN A 142 -19.99 19.69 4.36
#